data_3357d61a464c373c8aff17c6f0949133
#
_entry.id   3357d61a464c373c8aff17c6f0949133
#
_cell.length_a   1.000
_cell.length_b   1.000
_cell.length_c   1.000
_cell.angle_alpha   90.00
_cell.angle_beta   90.00
_cell.angle_gamma   90.00
#
_symmetry.space_group_name_H-M   'P 1'
#
loop_
_entity.id
_entity.type
_entity.pdbx_description
1 polymer ?
#
loop_
_entity_poly.entity_id
_entity_poly.type
_entity_poly.pdbx_seq_one_letter_code
_entity_poly.pdbx_strand_id
1 'polypeptide(L)'
;MSTDRYVSPLSERYASKEMQYIFSPDMKFRTWRRLWIALAETEKELGLPITQEQIDELKAHKDDINYDVAKERERQVRHDVMSHVYAYGVQCPKAKGIIHLGATSCYVGDNTDIIVMTEALKLVKKKLVNVIAELAKFAEKYKDLPTLAFTHFQPAQPTTVGKRATLWMQEFMLDLEDLNYVLSTMKLLGSKGTTGTQATFLELFDGDQETIDKIDPMIAEKMGFKQCYPVSGQTYSRKVDTRVVNILAGIAASAHKFSNDIRLLQHLKEVEEPFEKSQIGSSAMAYKRNPMRSERIASLSRFVMVDAMNPAITSATQWFERTLDDSANKRLSVPEGFLAIDGILDLCLNVVDGLVVYPKVIEKRLRSELPFMATENIMMDAVKAGGDRQELHERIRELSMEAGKTVKVEGKDNNLLELIAADPAFNLTLEELEKTMDPAKYTGRASVQVDAFLKNVINPMLEENKDLLGMTAEINV
;
A
#
# COMPACT_ATOMS: atom_id res chain seq x y z
N MET A 1 -19.69 21.58 -9.55
CA MET A 1 -20.18 20.78 -8.40
C MET A 1 -20.83 21.74 -7.41
N SER A 2 -21.87 21.30 -6.73
CA SER A 2 -22.52 22.12 -5.69
C SER A 2 -21.54 22.31 -4.52
N THR A 3 -21.36 23.54 -4.07
CA THR A 3 -20.44 23.90 -2.95
C THR A 3 -21.16 23.93 -1.59
N ASP A 4 -22.43 23.56 -1.58
CA ASP A 4 -23.34 23.59 -0.40
C ASP A 4 -23.52 22.20 0.25
N ARG A 5 -22.71 21.20 -0.17
CA ARG A 5 -22.78 19.83 0.34
C ARG A 5 -21.39 19.32 0.70
N TYR A 6 -21.36 18.46 1.72
CA TYR A 6 -20.14 17.75 2.08
C TYR A 6 -19.71 16.80 0.96
N VAL A 7 -18.43 16.87 0.59
CA VAL A 7 -17.76 15.93 -0.30
C VAL A 7 -16.58 15.32 0.45
N SER A 8 -16.41 14.01 0.35
CA SER A 8 -15.30 13.33 1.02
C SER A 8 -13.95 13.84 0.50
N PRO A 9 -13.03 14.27 1.37
CA PRO A 9 -11.67 14.65 0.96
C PRO A 9 -10.92 13.53 0.24
N LEU A 10 -11.26 12.27 0.50
CA LEU A 10 -10.64 11.13 -0.19
C LEU A 10 -10.91 11.18 -1.70
N SER A 11 -12.15 11.50 -2.11
CA SER A 11 -12.51 11.60 -3.53
C SER A 11 -12.05 12.91 -4.16
N GLU A 12 -12.12 14.02 -3.40
CA GLU A 12 -11.84 15.35 -3.97
C GLU A 12 -10.34 15.65 -4.07
N ARG A 13 -9.55 15.16 -3.09
CA ARG A 13 -8.17 15.60 -2.90
C ARG A 13 -7.12 14.52 -3.03
N TYR A 14 -7.41 13.27 -2.67
CA TYR A 14 -6.37 12.27 -2.42
C TYR A 14 -6.37 11.10 -3.40
N ALA A 15 -7.52 10.52 -3.68
CA ALA A 15 -7.60 9.35 -4.54
C ALA A 15 -7.48 9.71 -6.04
N SER A 16 -6.84 8.83 -6.80
CA SER A 16 -6.78 8.92 -8.25
C SER A 16 -8.16 8.74 -8.88
N LYS A 17 -8.32 9.28 -10.10
CA LYS A 17 -9.55 9.08 -10.89
C LYS A 17 -9.78 7.60 -11.19
N GLU A 18 -8.72 6.82 -11.38
CA GLU A 18 -8.79 5.39 -11.65
C GLU A 18 -9.41 4.63 -10.47
N MET A 19 -8.95 4.86 -9.24
CA MET A 19 -9.53 4.24 -8.05
C MET A 19 -10.96 4.70 -7.81
N GLN A 20 -11.27 5.99 -8.01
CA GLN A 20 -12.63 6.51 -7.90
C GLN A 20 -13.58 5.86 -8.92
N TYR A 21 -13.11 5.60 -10.15
CA TYR A 21 -13.91 4.90 -11.15
C TYR A 21 -14.23 3.46 -10.75
N ILE A 22 -13.25 2.74 -10.19
CA ILE A 22 -13.45 1.35 -9.72
C ILE A 22 -14.60 1.26 -8.70
N PHE A 23 -14.77 2.26 -7.84
CA PHE A 23 -15.85 2.31 -6.84
C PHE A 23 -17.05 3.15 -7.29
N SER A 24 -17.11 3.55 -8.54
CA SER A 24 -18.20 4.37 -9.08
C SER A 24 -19.49 3.56 -9.32
N PRO A 25 -20.65 4.24 -9.37
CA PRO A 25 -21.89 3.63 -9.81
C PRO A 25 -21.78 3.01 -11.20
N ASP A 26 -21.06 3.63 -12.14
CA ASP A 26 -20.86 3.09 -13.48
C ASP A 26 -20.18 1.73 -13.45
N MET A 27 -19.08 1.58 -12.75
CA MET A 27 -18.40 0.29 -12.58
C MET A 27 -19.32 -0.74 -11.93
N LYS A 28 -20.02 -0.35 -10.87
CA LYS A 28 -20.96 -1.22 -10.14
C LYS A 28 -22.06 -1.75 -11.05
N PHE A 29 -22.82 -0.87 -11.68
CA PHE A 29 -24.02 -1.28 -12.41
C PHE A 29 -23.74 -1.90 -13.78
N ARG A 30 -22.65 -1.53 -14.44
CA ARG A 30 -22.17 -2.24 -15.64
C ARG A 30 -21.72 -3.66 -15.28
N THR A 31 -21.11 -3.85 -14.10
CA THR A 31 -20.76 -5.19 -13.61
C THR A 31 -22.00 -6.02 -13.30
N TRP A 32 -23.06 -5.44 -12.74
CA TRP A 32 -24.34 -6.13 -12.56
C TRP A 32 -24.90 -6.64 -13.90
N ARG A 33 -24.90 -5.82 -14.93
CA ARG A 33 -25.36 -6.23 -16.26
C ARG A 33 -24.50 -7.33 -16.85
N ARG A 34 -23.20 -7.27 -16.72
CA ARG A 34 -22.29 -8.38 -17.13
C ARG A 34 -22.58 -9.68 -16.38
N LEU A 35 -22.87 -9.61 -15.09
CA LEU A 35 -23.27 -10.79 -14.29
C LEU A 35 -24.61 -11.36 -14.74
N TRP A 36 -25.61 -10.53 -15.05
CA TRP A 36 -26.88 -11.02 -15.60
C TRP A 36 -26.73 -11.65 -16.97
N ILE A 37 -25.86 -11.10 -17.82
CA ILE A 37 -25.53 -11.72 -19.11
C ILE A 37 -24.84 -13.06 -18.90
N ALA A 38 -23.84 -13.14 -18.02
CA ALA A 38 -23.14 -14.38 -17.71
C ALA A 38 -24.08 -15.45 -17.18
N LEU A 39 -25.04 -15.08 -16.34
CA LEU A 39 -26.07 -16.00 -15.82
C LEU A 39 -26.98 -16.50 -16.96
N ALA A 40 -27.54 -15.59 -17.77
CA ALA A 40 -28.44 -15.96 -18.87
C ALA A 40 -27.75 -16.83 -19.93
N GLU A 41 -26.49 -16.55 -20.26
CA GLU A 41 -25.68 -17.40 -21.14
C GLU A 41 -25.48 -18.80 -20.55
N THR A 42 -25.12 -18.86 -19.25
CA THR A 42 -24.93 -20.13 -18.55
C THR A 42 -26.22 -20.95 -18.52
N GLU A 43 -27.33 -20.33 -18.18
CA GLU A 43 -28.66 -20.99 -18.15
C GLU A 43 -29.07 -21.50 -19.53
N LYS A 44 -28.81 -20.72 -20.59
CA LYS A 44 -29.05 -21.16 -21.97
C LYS A 44 -28.17 -22.37 -22.35
N GLU A 45 -26.87 -22.30 -22.09
CA GLU A 45 -25.94 -23.37 -22.39
C GLU A 45 -26.28 -24.67 -21.63
N LEU A 46 -26.90 -24.56 -20.47
CA LEU A 46 -27.35 -25.68 -19.65
C LEU A 46 -28.77 -26.16 -20.02
N GLY A 47 -29.42 -25.56 -21.00
CA GLY A 47 -30.66 -26.08 -21.61
C GLY A 47 -31.95 -25.35 -21.22
N LEU A 48 -31.89 -24.26 -20.44
CA LEU A 48 -33.10 -23.45 -20.24
C LEU A 48 -33.55 -22.75 -21.54
N PRO A 49 -34.85 -22.47 -21.71
CA PRO A 49 -35.39 -21.93 -22.94
C PRO A 49 -35.12 -20.42 -23.13
N ILE A 50 -33.83 -20.07 -23.15
CA ILE A 50 -33.34 -18.71 -23.38
C ILE A 50 -32.85 -18.61 -24.82
N THR A 51 -33.32 -17.60 -25.56
CA THR A 51 -32.97 -17.42 -26.97
C THR A 51 -31.70 -16.59 -27.15
N GLN A 52 -31.02 -16.76 -28.28
CA GLN A 52 -29.86 -15.94 -28.62
C GLN A 52 -30.23 -14.46 -28.76
N GLU A 53 -31.42 -14.18 -29.32
CA GLU A 53 -31.93 -12.84 -29.45
C GLU A 53 -32.08 -12.11 -28.11
N GLN A 54 -32.53 -12.81 -27.07
CA GLN A 54 -32.58 -12.23 -25.71
C GLN A 54 -31.18 -11.89 -25.16
N ILE A 55 -30.21 -12.76 -25.37
CA ILE A 55 -28.82 -12.51 -24.94
C ILE A 55 -28.20 -11.35 -25.72
N ASP A 56 -28.41 -11.29 -27.01
CA ASP A 56 -27.91 -10.21 -27.88
C ASP A 56 -28.49 -8.85 -27.49
N GLU A 57 -29.78 -8.80 -27.14
CA GLU A 57 -30.44 -7.60 -26.63
C GLU A 57 -29.83 -7.14 -25.28
N LEU A 58 -29.57 -8.06 -24.34
CA LEU A 58 -28.87 -7.74 -23.10
C LEU A 58 -27.45 -7.18 -23.36
N LYS A 59 -26.69 -7.82 -24.24
CA LYS A 59 -25.35 -7.36 -24.61
C LYS A 59 -25.33 -5.98 -25.26
N ALA A 60 -26.32 -5.66 -26.08
CA ALA A 60 -26.45 -4.36 -26.74
C ALA A 60 -26.60 -3.21 -25.73
N HIS A 61 -27.22 -3.46 -24.59
CA HIS A 61 -27.50 -2.46 -23.54
C HIS A 61 -26.71 -2.63 -22.27
N LYS A 62 -25.57 -3.35 -22.30
CA LYS A 62 -24.80 -3.64 -21.07
C LYS A 62 -24.14 -2.40 -20.44
N ASP A 63 -23.86 -1.36 -21.23
CA ASP A 63 -23.08 -0.21 -20.79
C ASP A 63 -23.89 1.11 -20.69
N ASP A 64 -25.04 1.20 -21.32
CA ASP A 64 -25.91 2.39 -21.38
C ASP A 64 -26.98 2.40 -20.30
N ILE A 65 -26.61 2.56 -19.06
CA ILE A 65 -27.51 2.47 -17.91
C ILE A 65 -28.42 3.70 -17.82
N ASN A 66 -29.73 3.47 -17.79
CA ASN A 66 -30.71 4.52 -17.55
C ASN A 66 -30.90 4.73 -16.02
N TYR A 67 -30.08 5.59 -15.47
CA TYR A 67 -30.13 5.92 -14.04
C TYR A 67 -31.42 6.56 -13.57
N ASP A 68 -32.08 7.37 -14.42
CA ASP A 68 -33.32 8.06 -14.05
C ASP A 68 -34.46 7.08 -13.87
N VAL A 69 -34.61 6.12 -14.79
CA VAL A 69 -35.60 5.05 -14.66
C VAL A 69 -35.34 4.18 -13.43
N ALA A 70 -34.06 3.82 -13.19
CA ALA A 70 -33.69 3.03 -12.02
C ALA A 70 -34.01 3.76 -10.71
N LYS A 71 -33.64 5.03 -10.59
CA LYS A 71 -33.90 5.86 -9.38
C LYS A 71 -35.39 6.06 -9.14
N GLU A 72 -36.16 6.33 -10.19
CA GLU A 72 -37.61 6.50 -10.04
C GLU A 72 -38.27 5.18 -9.58
N ARG A 73 -37.84 4.06 -10.14
CA ARG A 73 -38.35 2.74 -9.70
C ARG A 73 -37.96 2.44 -8.25
N GLU A 74 -36.74 2.77 -7.85
CA GLU A 74 -36.26 2.56 -6.47
C GLU A 74 -37.06 3.37 -5.45
N ARG A 75 -37.47 4.61 -5.76
CA ARG A 75 -38.37 5.37 -4.89
C ARG A 75 -39.71 4.65 -4.64
N GLN A 76 -40.21 3.92 -5.65
CA GLN A 76 -41.48 3.20 -5.57
C GLN A 76 -41.34 1.89 -4.77
N VAL A 77 -40.31 1.08 -5.07
CA VAL A 77 -40.20 -0.30 -4.56
C VAL A 77 -39.19 -0.45 -3.42
N ARG A 78 -38.36 0.57 -3.14
CA ARG A 78 -37.36 0.59 -2.08
C ARG A 78 -36.35 -0.58 -2.14
N HIS A 79 -35.99 -0.98 -3.38
CA HIS A 79 -35.08 -2.08 -3.62
C HIS A 79 -34.21 -1.81 -4.85
N ASP A 80 -32.91 -1.61 -4.64
CA ASP A 80 -31.97 -1.19 -5.69
C ASP A 80 -31.81 -2.24 -6.82
N VAL A 81 -31.59 -3.53 -6.47
CA VAL A 81 -31.40 -4.57 -7.50
C VAL A 81 -32.65 -4.72 -8.37
N MET A 82 -33.85 -4.79 -7.77
CA MET A 82 -35.09 -4.91 -8.54
C MET A 82 -35.39 -3.68 -9.38
N SER A 83 -34.92 -2.50 -8.96
CA SER A 83 -35.02 -1.26 -9.73
C SER A 83 -34.13 -1.29 -10.98
N HIS A 84 -32.93 -1.82 -10.86
CA HIS A 84 -32.04 -2.02 -12.01
C HIS A 84 -32.47 -3.17 -12.92
N VAL A 85 -33.05 -4.26 -12.40
CA VAL A 85 -33.71 -5.30 -13.21
C VAL A 85 -34.81 -4.69 -14.05
N TYR A 86 -35.67 -3.85 -13.46
CA TYR A 86 -36.73 -3.15 -14.16
C TYR A 86 -36.17 -2.20 -15.25
N ALA A 87 -35.20 -1.35 -14.88
CA ALA A 87 -34.61 -0.40 -15.83
C ALA A 87 -33.96 -1.11 -17.03
N TYR A 88 -33.29 -2.25 -16.78
CA TYR A 88 -32.69 -3.07 -17.83
C TYR A 88 -33.75 -3.71 -18.69
N GLY A 89 -34.84 -4.23 -18.07
CA GLY A 89 -35.99 -4.79 -18.81
C GLY A 89 -36.75 -3.79 -19.68
N VAL A 90 -36.79 -2.50 -19.32
CA VAL A 90 -37.35 -1.43 -20.18
C VAL A 90 -36.52 -1.27 -21.45
N GLN A 91 -35.21 -1.38 -21.37
CA GLN A 91 -34.32 -1.33 -22.54
C GLN A 91 -34.30 -2.63 -23.34
N CYS A 92 -34.60 -3.77 -22.68
CA CYS A 92 -34.50 -5.12 -23.21
C CYS A 92 -35.88 -5.83 -23.13
N PRO A 93 -36.90 -5.40 -23.91
CA PRO A 93 -38.26 -5.93 -23.78
C PRO A 93 -38.38 -7.42 -24.09
N LYS A 94 -37.53 -7.98 -24.95
CA LYS A 94 -37.53 -9.43 -25.28
C LYS A 94 -36.89 -10.24 -24.15
N ALA A 95 -35.85 -9.68 -23.50
CA ALA A 95 -35.11 -10.35 -22.47
C ALA A 95 -35.65 -10.09 -21.05
N LYS A 96 -36.57 -9.15 -20.86
CA LYS A 96 -37.02 -8.73 -19.52
C LYS A 96 -37.45 -9.88 -18.59
N GLY A 97 -37.97 -10.97 -19.14
CA GLY A 97 -38.46 -12.11 -18.39
C GLY A 97 -37.37 -13.07 -17.90
N ILE A 98 -36.15 -12.94 -18.40
CA ILE A 98 -35.03 -13.80 -18.04
C ILE A 98 -33.95 -13.08 -17.23
N ILE A 99 -34.05 -11.77 -17.04
CA ILE A 99 -33.11 -11.01 -16.25
C ILE A 99 -33.23 -11.46 -14.80
N HIS A 100 -32.11 -11.88 -14.18
CA HIS A 100 -32.08 -12.30 -12.79
C HIS A 100 -32.82 -13.64 -12.50
N LEU A 101 -32.99 -14.47 -13.50
CA LEU A 101 -33.67 -15.76 -13.35
C LEU A 101 -32.93 -16.64 -12.34
N GLY A 102 -33.64 -17.25 -11.39
CA GLY A 102 -33.06 -18.10 -10.35
C GLY A 102 -32.16 -17.43 -9.34
N ALA A 103 -31.77 -16.16 -9.53
CA ALA A 103 -30.84 -15.46 -8.70
C ALA A 103 -31.49 -14.66 -7.56
N THR A 104 -30.71 -14.28 -6.56
CA THR A 104 -31.08 -13.33 -5.52
C THR A 104 -30.22 -12.07 -5.63
N SER A 105 -30.58 -11.00 -4.90
CA SER A 105 -29.88 -9.72 -4.95
C SER A 105 -28.38 -9.83 -4.68
N CYS A 106 -27.95 -10.74 -3.81
CA CYS A 106 -26.55 -10.96 -3.51
C CYS A 106 -25.76 -11.58 -4.68
N TYR A 107 -26.42 -12.18 -5.67
CA TYR A 107 -25.75 -12.62 -6.88
C TYR A 107 -25.02 -11.46 -7.56
N VAL A 108 -25.69 -10.36 -7.86
CA VAL A 108 -25.03 -9.19 -8.47
C VAL A 108 -24.27 -8.37 -7.43
N GLY A 109 -24.79 -8.16 -6.24
CA GLY A 109 -24.16 -7.35 -5.22
C GLY A 109 -22.83 -7.92 -4.75
N ASP A 110 -22.82 -9.12 -4.30
CA ASP A 110 -21.63 -9.76 -3.70
C ASP A 110 -20.56 -10.13 -4.73
N ASN A 111 -20.95 -10.66 -5.90
CA ASN A 111 -19.99 -10.92 -6.97
C ASN A 111 -19.36 -9.62 -7.48
N THR A 112 -20.12 -8.53 -7.59
CA THR A 112 -19.57 -7.22 -7.95
C THR A 112 -18.60 -6.70 -6.92
N ASP A 113 -18.88 -6.83 -5.63
CA ASP A 113 -17.96 -6.41 -4.57
C ASP A 113 -16.61 -7.13 -4.67
N ILE A 114 -16.61 -8.44 -4.94
CA ILE A 114 -15.39 -9.22 -5.15
C ILE A 114 -14.65 -8.75 -6.41
N ILE A 115 -15.35 -8.51 -7.51
CA ILE A 115 -14.75 -8.03 -8.77
C ILE A 115 -14.10 -6.66 -8.54
N VAL A 116 -14.82 -5.74 -7.93
CA VAL A 116 -14.35 -4.37 -7.65
C VAL A 116 -13.14 -4.38 -6.70
N MET A 117 -13.19 -5.15 -5.61
CA MET A 117 -12.06 -5.31 -4.71
C MET A 117 -10.84 -5.92 -5.43
N THR A 118 -11.05 -6.87 -6.33
CA THR A 118 -9.97 -7.49 -7.11
C THR A 118 -9.31 -6.48 -8.03
N GLU A 119 -10.07 -5.68 -8.75
CA GLU A 119 -9.54 -4.62 -9.62
C GLU A 119 -8.81 -3.53 -8.81
N ALA A 120 -9.37 -3.15 -7.67
CA ALA A 120 -8.74 -2.20 -6.76
C ALA A 120 -7.41 -2.73 -6.19
N LEU A 121 -7.34 -4.00 -5.79
CA LEU A 121 -6.09 -4.65 -5.35
C LEU A 121 -5.04 -4.71 -6.46
N LYS A 122 -5.45 -4.93 -7.72
CA LYS A 122 -4.53 -4.88 -8.88
C LYS A 122 -3.93 -3.48 -9.06
N LEU A 123 -4.73 -2.43 -8.89
CA LEU A 123 -4.24 -1.04 -8.94
C LEU A 123 -3.30 -0.73 -7.78
N VAL A 124 -3.64 -1.18 -6.55
CA VAL A 124 -2.74 -1.07 -5.39
C VAL A 124 -1.42 -1.79 -5.64
N LYS A 125 -1.45 -3.01 -6.19
CA LYS A 125 -0.25 -3.75 -6.59
C LYS A 125 0.61 -2.94 -7.57
N LYS A 126 -0.02 -2.40 -8.63
CA LYS A 126 0.69 -1.57 -9.62
C LYS A 126 1.42 -0.40 -8.97
N LYS A 127 0.74 0.34 -8.09
CA LYS A 127 1.34 1.49 -7.37
C LYS A 127 2.45 1.06 -6.44
N LEU A 128 2.25 0.01 -5.66
CA LEU A 128 3.24 -0.52 -4.72
C LEU A 128 4.53 -0.97 -5.43
N VAL A 129 4.41 -1.68 -6.56
CA VAL A 129 5.56 -2.09 -7.40
C VAL A 129 6.34 -0.87 -7.89
N ASN A 130 5.66 0.22 -8.29
CA ASN A 130 6.34 1.44 -8.72
C ASN A 130 7.02 2.18 -7.57
N VAL A 131 6.44 2.21 -6.38
CA VAL A 131 7.11 2.75 -5.17
C VAL A 131 8.40 1.99 -4.88
N ILE A 132 8.37 0.65 -4.93
CA ILE A 132 9.56 -0.19 -4.73
C ILE A 132 10.60 0.08 -5.83
N ALA A 133 10.18 0.24 -7.09
CA ALA A 133 11.07 0.51 -8.21
C ALA A 133 11.82 1.86 -8.04
N GLU A 134 11.13 2.91 -7.61
CA GLU A 134 11.77 4.21 -7.35
C GLU A 134 12.69 4.16 -6.11
N LEU A 135 12.30 3.45 -5.05
CA LEU A 135 13.19 3.20 -3.90
C LEU A 135 14.44 2.43 -4.31
N ALA A 136 14.34 1.47 -5.25
CA ALA A 136 15.49 0.73 -5.76
C ALA A 136 16.50 1.64 -6.48
N LYS A 137 16.01 2.56 -7.31
CA LYS A 137 16.86 3.57 -7.96
C LYS A 137 17.56 4.48 -6.94
N PHE A 138 16.81 4.90 -5.92
CA PHE A 138 17.36 5.71 -4.83
C PHE A 138 18.42 4.95 -4.04
N ALA A 139 18.15 3.69 -3.67
CA ALA A 139 19.11 2.85 -2.94
C ALA A 139 20.39 2.60 -3.74
N GLU A 140 20.29 2.30 -5.03
CA GLU A 140 21.44 2.11 -5.92
C GLU A 140 22.29 3.38 -6.01
N LYS A 141 21.64 4.54 -6.20
CA LYS A 141 22.32 5.84 -6.31
C LYS A 141 23.12 6.20 -5.07
N TYR A 142 22.64 5.84 -3.89
CA TYR A 142 23.22 6.26 -2.61
C TYR A 142 23.77 5.09 -1.79
N LYS A 143 24.02 3.94 -2.40
CA LYS A 143 24.52 2.74 -1.69
C LYS A 143 25.86 2.94 -1.00
N ASP A 144 26.70 3.83 -1.55
CA ASP A 144 28.05 4.10 -1.05
C ASP A 144 28.15 5.40 -0.23
N LEU A 145 27.05 6.14 -0.04
CA LEU A 145 27.06 7.38 0.73
C LEU A 145 26.94 7.09 2.22
N PRO A 146 28.02 7.23 3.03
CA PRO A 146 27.98 7.00 4.46
C PRO A 146 27.04 8.01 5.15
N THR A 147 26.31 7.52 6.13
CA THR A 147 25.45 8.34 6.99
C THR A 147 25.45 7.78 8.41
N LEU A 148 25.17 8.64 9.38
CA LEU A 148 25.01 8.22 10.76
C LEU A 148 23.75 7.38 10.91
N ALA A 149 23.87 6.17 11.48
CA ALA A 149 22.71 5.39 11.89
C ALA A 149 22.27 5.78 13.28
N PHE A 150 21.00 5.50 13.59
CA PHE A 150 20.41 5.77 14.88
C PHE A 150 19.74 4.51 15.43
N THR A 151 20.05 4.17 16.69
CA THR A 151 19.29 3.23 17.49
C THR A 151 18.78 3.97 18.72
N HIS A 152 17.54 3.74 19.12
CA HIS A 152 16.90 4.53 20.19
C HIS A 152 16.93 6.05 19.91
N PHE A 153 17.01 6.42 18.65
CA PHE A 153 17.24 7.76 18.14
C PHE A 153 18.53 8.43 18.68
N GLN A 154 19.49 7.61 19.10
CA GLN A 154 20.85 8.05 19.48
C GLN A 154 21.83 7.65 18.38
N PRO A 155 22.90 8.44 18.19
CA PRO A 155 23.97 8.10 17.25
C PRO A 155 24.50 6.68 17.50
N ALA A 156 24.60 5.92 16.41
CA ALA A 156 25.14 4.57 16.38
C ALA A 156 26.17 4.43 15.27
N GLN A 157 26.62 3.22 15.01
CA GLN A 157 27.59 2.98 13.94
C GLN A 157 27.07 3.49 12.58
N PRO A 158 27.97 3.96 11.70
CA PRO A 158 27.60 4.41 10.36
C PRO A 158 26.95 3.30 9.52
N THR A 159 26.05 3.73 8.65
CA THR A 159 25.46 2.93 7.57
C THR A 159 25.59 3.71 6.27
N THR A 160 24.85 3.35 5.22
CA THR A 160 24.73 4.20 4.02
C THR A 160 23.28 4.64 3.81
N VAL A 161 23.11 5.74 3.09
CA VAL A 161 21.79 6.27 2.72
C VAL A 161 21.00 5.21 1.91
N GLY A 162 21.67 4.55 0.96
CA GLY A 162 21.06 3.47 0.19
C GLY A 162 20.69 2.25 1.04
N LYS A 163 21.52 1.88 2.03
CA LYS A 163 21.19 0.78 2.94
C LYS A 163 19.96 1.09 3.78
N ARG A 164 19.79 2.33 4.23
CA ARG A 164 18.57 2.75 4.94
C ARG A 164 17.33 2.58 4.06
N ALA A 165 17.41 2.92 2.77
CA ALA A 165 16.30 2.74 1.84
C ALA A 165 15.92 1.27 1.64
N THR A 166 16.85 0.31 1.76
CA THR A 166 16.52 -1.12 1.70
C THR A 166 15.61 -1.57 2.84
N LEU A 167 15.63 -0.89 3.98
CA LEU A 167 14.71 -1.19 5.09
C LEU A 167 13.28 -0.84 4.72
N TRP A 168 13.06 0.31 4.08
CA TRP A 168 11.72 0.70 3.58
C TRP A 168 11.25 -0.24 2.48
N MET A 169 12.14 -0.62 1.56
CA MET A 169 11.80 -1.60 0.51
C MET A 169 11.42 -2.96 1.08
N GLN A 170 12.12 -3.43 2.13
CA GLN A 170 11.82 -4.71 2.76
C GLN A 170 10.39 -4.75 3.33
N GLU A 171 9.94 -3.66 3.98
CA GLU A 171 8.57 -3.55 4.50
C GLU A 171 7.55 -3.65 3.34
N PHE A 172 7.73 -2.87 2.27
CA PHE A 172 6.84 -2.91 1.10
C PHE A 172 6.91 -4.25 0.34
N MET A 173 8.03 -4.98 0.38
CA MET A 173 8.12 -6.31 -0.20
C MET A 173 7.26 -7.34 0.56
N LEU A 174 7.27 -7.29 1.90
CA LEU A 174 6.38 -8.11 2.73
C LEU A 174 4.91 -7.82 2.40
N ASP A 175 4.55 -6.54 2.27
CA ASP A 175 3.19 -6.15 1.87
C ASP A 175 2.83 -6.68 0.48
N LEU A 176 3.76 -6.66 -0.47
CA LEU A 176 3.54 -7.16 -1.83
C LEU A 176 3.33 -8.70 -1.85
N GLU A 177 4.06 -9.43 -1.03
CA GLU A 177 3.88 -10.88 -0.86
C GLU A 177 2.48 -11.19 -0.34
N ASP A 178 2.05 -10.52 0.71
CA ASP A 178 0.71 -10.67 1.30
C ASP A 178 -0.39 -10.26 0.30
N LEU A 179 -0.20 -9.16 -0.42
CA LEU A 179 -1.12 -8.70 -1.47
C LEU A 179 -1.27 -9.74 -2.59
N ASN A 180 -0.17 -10.28 -3.08
CA ASN A 180 -0.17 -11.33 -4.10
C ASN A 180 -0.90 -12.59 -3.61
N TYR A 181 -0.70 -12.97 -2.35
CA TYR A 181 -1.41 -14.09 -1.76
C TYR A 181 -2.92 -13.84 -1.72
N VAL A 182 -3.38 -12.68 -1.26
CA VAL A 182 -4.81 -12.35 -1.22
C VAL A 182 -5.40 -12.34 -2.63
N LEU A 183 -4.75 -11.70 -3.61
CA LEU A 183 -5.18 -11.71 -5.01
C LEU A 183 -5.33 -13.13 -5.57
N SER A 184 -4.42 -14.03 -5.23
CA SER A 184 -4.44 -15.44 -5.70
C SER A 184 -5.61 -16.23 -5.12
N THR A 185 -6.19 -15.78 -4.02
CA THR A 185 -7.28 -16.46 -3.28
C THR A 185 -8.66 -15.86 -3.52
N MET A 186 -8.77 -14.78 -4.31
CA MET A 186 -10.07 -14.15 -4.62
C MET A 186 -10.92 -15.09 -5.47
N LYS A 187 -12.16 -15.31 -5.02
CA LYS A 187 -13.15 -16.16 -5.67
C LYS A 187 -14.49 -15.48 -5.71
N LEU A 188 -15.29 -15.73 -6.74
CA LEU A 188 -16.67 -15.25 -6.78
C LEU A 188 -17.56 -15.97 -5.76
N LEU A 189 -18.66 -15.34 -5.40
CA LEU A 189 -19.74 -16.01 -4.68
C LEU A 189 -20.36 -17.12 -5.54
N GLY A 190 -20.56 -16.84 -6.82
CA GLY A 190 -21.39 -17.63 -7.71
C GLY A 190 -22.86 -17.29 -7.57
N SER A 191 -23.75 -18.16 -8.01
CA SER A 191 -25.21 -18.04 -7.86
C SER A 191 -25.73 -19.07 -6.86
N LYS A 192 -25.70 -18.72 -5.58
CA LYS A 192 -25.99 -19.64 -4.46
C LYS A 192 -27.45 -19.65 -4.00
N GLY A 193 -28.20 -18.62 -4.34
CA GLY A 193 -29.60 -18.48 -3.91
C GLY A 193 -29.76 -17.88 -2.51
N THR A 194 -30.99 -17.96 -1.98
CA THR A 194 -31.42 -17.24 -0.77
C THR A 194 -30.65 -17.66 0.49
N THR A 195 -30.31 -18.93 0.61
CA THR A 195 -29.65 -19.51 1.80
C THR A 195 -28.38 -20.28 1.45
N GLY A 196 -27.90 -20.14 0.22
CA GLY A 196 -26.69 -20.84 -0.23
C GLY A 196 -26.92 -22.25 -0.76
N THR A 197 -28.16 -22.69 -0.87
CA THR A 197 -28.52 -24.07 -1.22
C THR A 197 -28.82 -24.32 -2.70
N GLN A 198 -28.88 -23.26 -3.51
CA GLN A 198 -29.25 -23.31 -4.93
C GLN A 198 -30.64 -23.96 -5.20
N ALA A 199 -31.54 -23.89 -4.23
CA ALA A 199 -32.83 -24.54 -4.29
C ALA A 199 -33.67 -24.13 -5.52
N THR A 200 -33.62 -22.84 -5.93
CA THR A 200 -34.33 -22.37 -7.13
C THR A 200 -33.77 -22.99 -8.40
N PHE A 201 -32.46 -23.20 -8.50
CA PHE A 201 -31.85 -23.88 -9.64
C PHE A 201 -32.18 -25.36 -9.65
N LEU A 202 -32.28 -26.00 -8.46
CA LEU A 202 -32.73 -27.38 -8.36
C LEU A 202 -34.14 -27.57 -8.94
N GLU A 203 -35.01 -26.61 -8.72
CA GLU A 203 -36.34 -26.58 -9.32
C GLU A 203 -36.30 -26.29 -10.84
N LEU A 204 -35.55 -25.31 -11.28
CA LEU A 204 -35.41 -24.92 -12.68
C LEU A 204 -34.83 -26.01 -13.57
N PHE A 205 -34.00 -26.89 -13.02
CA PHE A 205 -33.36 -28.02 -13.71
C PHE A 205 -33.91 -29.39 -13.31
N ASP A 206 -35.15 -29.42 -12.83
CA ASP A 206 -35.89 -30.68 -12.50
C ASP A 206 -35.08 -31.65 -11.61
N GLY A 207 -34.28 -31.14 -10.68
CA GLY A 207 -33.47 -31.92 -9.75
C GLY A 207 -32.13 -32.42 -10.29
N ASP A 208 -31.72 -32.00 -11.47
CA ASP A 208 -30.44 -32.42 -12.08
C ASP A 208 -29.23 -31.77 -11.39
N GLN A 209 -28.65 -32.45 -10.41
CA GLN A 209 -27.49 -32.03 -9.63
C GLN A 209 -26.24 -31.80 -10.50
N GLU A 210 -26.01 -32.65 -11.50
CA GLU A 210 -24.82 -32.54 -12.37
C GLU A 210 -24.83 -31.29 -13.23
N THR A 211 -26.01 -30.86 -13.66
CA THR A 211 -26.19 -29.62 -14.40
C THR A 211 -26.00 -28.41 -13.49
N ILE A 212 -26.53 -28.44 -12.28
CA ILE A 212 -26.39 -27.35 -11.30
C ILE A 212 -24.94 -27.15 -10.88
N ASP A 213 -24.15 -28.22 -10.70
CA ASP A 213 -22.73 -28.15 -10.36
C ASP A 213 -21.89 -27.38 -11.40
N LYS A 214 -22.38 -27.23 -12.63
CA LYS A 214 -21.71 -26.46 -13.70
C LYS A 214 -21.97 -24.95 -13.66
N ILE A 215 -23.03 -24.50 -12.97
CA ILE A 215 -23.45 -23.08 -12.98
C ILE A 215 -22.34 -22.16 -12.50
N ASP A 216 -21.83 -22.38 -11.30
CA ASP A 216 -20.82 -21.52 -10.68
C ASP A 216 -19.49 -21.50 -11.44
N PRO A 217 -18.91 -22.65 -11.86
CA PRO A 217 -17.71 -22.65 -12.70
C PRO A 217 -17.88 -21.90 -14.00
N MET A 218 -19.00 -22.03 -14.70
CA MET A 218 -19.26 -21.33 -15.95
C MET A 218 -19.42 -19.82 -15.75
N ILE A 219 -20.09 -19.38 -14.68
CA ILE A 219 -20.17 -17.96 -14.33
C ILE A 219 -18.79 -17.42 -14.01
N ALA A 220 -17.99 -18.15 -13.21
CA ALA A 220 -16.65 -17.72 -12.86
C ALA A 220 -15.78 -17.52 -14.11
N GLU A 221 -15.76 -18.47 -15.03
CA GLU A 221 -15.02 -18.39 -16.30
C GLU A 221 -15.45 -17.18 -17.13
N LYS A 222 -16.78 -16.97 -17.33
CA LYS A 222 -17.32 -15.82 -18.08
C LYS A 222 -16.95 -14.46 -17.45
N MET A 223 -16.76 -14.43 -16.14
CA MET A 223 -16.35 -13.23 -15.40
C MET A 223 -14.83 -13.09 -15.20
N GLY A 224 -14.04 -14.03 -15.76
CA GLY A 224 -12.57 -14.00 -15.67
C GLY A 224 -11.98 -14.47 -14.34
N PHE A 225 -12.75 -15.24 -13.57
CA PHE A 225 -12.30 -15.84 -12.32
C PHE A 225 -12.10 -17.36 -12.48
N LYS A 226 -11.19 -17.91 -11.68
CA LYS A 226 -10.88 -19.35 -11.71
C LYS A 226 -11.94 -20.18 -11.01
N GLN A 227 -12.56 -19.65 -9.96
CA GLN A 227 -13.42 -20.40 -9.06
C GLN A 227 -14.45 -19.51 -8.37
N CYS A 228 -15.55 -20.15 -7.91
CA CYS A 228 -16.44 -19.62 -6.88
C CYS A 228 -16.12 -20.27 -5.53
N TYR A 229 -16.60 -19.66 -4.44
CA TYR A 229 -16.57 -20.32 -3.13
C TYR A 229 -17.44 -21.58 -3.17
N PRO A 230 -16.95 -22.72 -2.64
CA PRO A 230 -17.68 -23.98 -2.73
C PRO A 230 -18.95 -23.98 -1.88
N VAL A 231 -18.93 -23.28 -0.75
CA VAL A 231 -20.08 -23.13 0.15
C VAL A 231 -20.20 -21.68 0.61
N SER A 232 -21.44 -21.24 0.82
CA SER A 232 -21.77 -19.93 1.39
C SER A 232 -23.19 -19.95 1.97
N GLY A 233 -23.57 -18.93 2.71
CA GLY A 233 -24.96 -18.55 2.90
C GLY A 233 -25.48 -17.79 1.68
N GLN A 234 -26.29 -16.77 1.92
CA GLN A 234 -26.75 -15.86 0.85
C GLN A 234 -25.59 -15.01 0.31
N THR A 235 -24.58 -14.74 1.12
CA THR A 235 -23.42 -13.88 0.83
C THR A 235 -22.13 -14.69 0.89
N TYR A 236 -21.05 -14.16 0.28
CA TYR A 236 -19.72 -14.67 0.62
C TYR A 236 -19.37 -14.31 2.08
N SER A 237 -18.48 -15.08 2.69
CA SER A 237 -18.02 -14.78 4.05
C SER A 237 -17.40 -13.38 4.14
N ARG A 238 -17.92 -12.53 5.04
CA ARG A 238 -17.34 -11.18 5.28
C ARG A 238 -15.90 -11.21 5.80
N LYS A 239 -15.39 -12.41 6.11
CA LYS A 239 -13.95 -12.65 6.33
C LYS A 239 -13.09 -12.25 5.14
N VAL A 240 -13.65 -12.27 3.92
CA VAL A 240 -12.94 -11.82 2.70
C VAL A 240 -12.65 -10.32 2.76
N ASP A 241 -13.64 -9.52 3.17
CA ASP A 241 -13.47 -8.07 3.33
C ASP A 241 -12.40 -7.77 4.39
N THR A 242 -12.41 -8.50 5.51
CA THR A 242 -11.38 -8.42 6.55
C THR A 242 -9.98 -8.69 5.98
N ARG A 243 -9.83 -9.75 5.20
CA ARG A 243 -8.54 -10.09 4.58
C ARG A 243 -8.05 -9.01 3.64
N VAL A 244 -8.95 -8.47 2.82
CA VAL A 244 -8.63 -7.40 1.86
C VAL A 244 -8.20 -6.12 2.58
N VAL A 245 -8.99 -5.63 3.53
CA VAL A 245 -8.69 -4.36 4.20
C VAL A 245 -7.48 -4.48 5.14
N ASN A 246 -7.19 -5.67 5.70
CA ASN A 246 -5.97 -5.90 6.46
C ASN A 246 -4.69 -5.73 5.62
N ILE A 247 -4.70 -6.10 4.32
CA ILE A 247 -3.58 -5.81 3.42
C ILE A 247 -3.39 -4.30 3.25
N LEU A 248 -4.49 -3.55 3.10
CA LEU A 248 -4.40 -2.09 3.01
C LEU A 248 -3.80 -1.49 4.29
N ALA A 249 -4.18 -2.01 5.46
CA ALA A 249 -3.63 -1.59 6.75
C ALA A 249 -2.14 -1.92 6.89
N GLY A 250 -1.70 -3.08 6.39
CA GLY A 250 -0.28 -3.45 6.31
C GLY A 250 0.53 -2.44 5.50
N ILE A 251 0.12 -2.19 4.27
CA ILE A 251 0.74 -1.19 3.38
C ILE A 251 0.74 0.20 4.04
N ALA A 252 -0.36 0.59 4.68
CA ALA A 252 -0.47 1.86 5.40
C ALA A 252 0.54 1.95 6.56
N ALA A 253 0.77 0.86 7.30
CA ALA A 253 1.75 0.82 8.38
C ALA A 253 3.19 1.01 7.84
N SER A 254 3.55 0.34 6.75
CA SER A 254 4.84 0.50 6.06
C SER A 254 5.03 1.92 5.54
N ALA A 255 4.02 2.50 4.91
CA ALA A 255 4.03 3.89 4.43
C ALA A 255 4.16 4.90 5.59
N HIS A 256 3.47 4.65 6.71
CA HIS A 256 3.58 5.48 7.90
C HIS A 256 5.01 5.46 8.46
N LYS A 257 5.60 4.27 8.57
CA LYS A 257 6.99 4.11 9.02
C LYS A 257 7.97 4.84 8.09
N PHE A 258 7.86 4.67 6.78
CA PHE A 258 8.64 5.40 5.79
C PHE A 258 8.51 6.92 5.96
N SER A 259 7.28 7.43 6.06
CA SER A 259 7.02 8.87 6.20
C SER A 259 7.59 9.45 7.50
N ASN A 260 7.59 8.70 8.60
CA ASN A 260 8.22 9.13 9.84
C ASN A 260 9.73 9.29 9.68
N ASP A 261 10.39 8.32 9.03
CA ASP A 261 11.84 8.40 8.79
C ASP A 261 12.18 9.63 7.93
N ILE A 262 11.41 9.91 6.88
CA ILE A 262 11.61 11.12 6.04
C ILE A 262 11.45 12.40 6.87
N ARG A 263 10.43 12.48 7.73
CA ARG A 263 10.21 13.65 8.60
C ARG A 263 11.37 13.86 9.59
N LEU A 264 11.89 12.79 10.17
CA LEU A 264 13.05 12.83 11.06
C LEU A 264 14.33 13.22 10.31
N LEU A 265 14.56 12.67 9.12
CA LEU A 265 15.71 13.02 8.27
C LEU A 265 15.63 14.48 7.80
N GLN A 266 14.44 15.00 7.51
CA GLN A 266 14.24 16.41 7.15
C GLN A 266 14.47 17.34 8.35
N HIS A 267 14.07 16.93 9.57
CA HIS A 267 14.45 17.64 10.79
C HIS A 267 15.98 17.72 10.95
N LEU A 268 16.69 16.64 10.64
CA LEU A 268 18.16 16.61 10.64
C LEU A 268 18.78 17.39 9.45
N LYS A 269 17.98 17.84 8.49
CA LYS A 269 18.41 18.51 7.24
C LYS A 269 19.29 17.64 6.33
N GLU A 270 19.17 16.32 6.46
CA GLU A 270 19.96 15.35 5.70
C GLU A 270 19.28 14.90 4.42
N VAL A 271 17.95 14.68 4.49
CA VAL A 271 17.11 14.32 3.35
C VAL A 271 15.79 15.10 3.46
N GLU A 272 15.32 15.63 2.36
CA GLU A 272 14.06 16.37 2.27
C GLU A 272 13.14 15.75 1.22
N GLU A 273 11.83 15.81 1.45
CA GLU A 273 10.85 15.53 0.41
C GLU A 273 10.88 16.61 -0.68
N PRO A 274 10.38 16.32 -1.91
CA PRO A 274 10.39 17.30 -2.99
C PRO A 274 9.60 18.55 -2.64
N PHE A 275 10.14 19.70 -3.06
CA PHE A 275 9.52 21.00 -2.86
C PHE A 275 9.48 21.76 -4.19
N GLU A 276 8.30 22.12 -4.65
CA GLU A 276 8.12 22.79 -5.93
C GLU A 276 8.46 24.28 -5.86
N LYS A 277 8.91 24.84 -6.98
CA LYS A 277 9.37 26.25 -7.05
C LYS A 277 8.30 27.26 -6.59
N SER A 278 7.04 26.96 -6.86
CA SER A 278 5.89 27.81 -6.50
C SER A 278 5.23 27.42 -5.17
N GLN A 279 5.71 26.38 -4.52
CA GLN A 279 5.10 25.87 -3.29
C GLN A 279 5.39 26.82 -2.12
N ILE A 280 4.37 27.11 -1.31
CA ILE A 280 4.50 27.87 -0.06
C ILE A 280 4.55 26.87 1.10
N GLY A 281 5.70 26.77 1.76
CA GLY A 281 5.90 25.87 2.89
C GLY A 281 5.40 26.41 4.23
N SER A 282 5.28 27.74 4.35
CA SER A 282 4.83 28.43 5.57
C SER A 282 4.30 29.81 5.24
N SER A 283 3.17 30.17 5.83
CA SER A 283 2.58 31.52 5.70
C SER A 283 3.38 32.62 6.44
N ALA A 284 4.17 32.24 7.44
CA ALA A 284 4.89 33.18 8.31
C ALA A 284 6.41 33.22 8.04
N MET A 285 7.00 32.09 7.68
CA MET A 285 8.45 31.95 7.45
C MET A 285 8.70 31.42 6.04
N ALA A 286 8.97 32.32 5.10
CA ALA A 286 9.01 32.05 3.67
C ALA A 286 10.00 30.94 3.25
N TYR A 287 11.13 30.78 3.97
CA TYR A 287 12.13 29.75 3.63
C TYR A 287 11.85 28.37 4.24
N LYS A 288 10.89 28.29 5.17
CA LYS A 288 10.59 27.04 5.90
C LYS A 288 9.94 26.01 4.97
N ARG A 289 10.57 24.85 4.85
CA ARG A 289 10.05 23.70 4.10
C ARG A 289 9.51 22.66 5.07
N ASN A 290 8.19 22.51 5.11
CA ASN A 290 7.54 21.51 5.94
C ASN A 290 7.39 20.19 5.14
N PRO A 291 7.58 19.01 5.77
CA PRO A 291 7.38 17.71 5.12
C PRO A 291 5.88 17.38 5.01
N MET A 292 5.10 18.23 4.31
CA MET A 292 3.64 18.15 4.29
C MET A 292 3.12 16.88 3.60
N ARG A 293 3.84 16.36 2.60
CA ARG A 293 3.48 15.11 1.92
C ARG A 293 3.67 13.92 2.85
N SER A 294 4.80 13.86 3.54
CA SER A 294 5.07 12.82 4.53
C SER A 294 4.11 12.90 5.74
N GLU A 295 3.74 14.10 6.18
CA GLU A 295 2.72 14.29 7.22
C GLU A 295 1.34 13.79 6.77
N ARG A 296 0.99 14.00 5.50
CA ARG A 296 -0.25 13.50 4.90
C ARG A 296 -0.26 11.99 4.76
N ILE A 297 0.84 11.38 4.32
CA ILE A 297 1.02 9.92 4.32
C ILE A 297 0.73 9.37 5.71
N ALA A 298 1.37 9.92 6.75
CA ALA A 298 1.18 9.47 8.13
C ALA A 298 -0.27 9.61 8.60
N SER A 299 -0.94 10.71 8.26
CA SER A 299 -2.33 10.96 8.70
C SER A 299 -3.34 10.04 8.01
N LEU A 300 -3.23 9.86 6.70
CA LEU A 300 -4.09 8.94 5.94
C LEU A 300 -3.84 7.48 6.35
N SER A 301 -2.59 7.11 6.63
CA SER A 301 -2.25 5.76 7.09
C SER A 301 -2.95 5.39 8.40
N ARG A 302 -3.04 6.33 9.36
CA ARG A 302 -3.80 6.09 10.60
C ARG A 302 -5.28 5.82 10.34
N PHE A 303 -5.87 6.54 9.37
CA PHE A 303 -7.25 6.30 8.96
C PHE A 303 -7.44 4.87 8.45
N VAL A 304 -6.59 4.39 7.53
CA VAL A 304 -6.67 3.02 6.97
C VAL A 304 -6.47 1.96 8.05
N MET A 305 -5.48 2.14 8.94
CA MET A 305 -5.23 1.16 10.02
C MET A 305 -6.41 1.02 10.98
N VAL A 306 -7.08 2.13 11.32
CA VAL A 306 -8.26 2.10 12.17
C VAL A 306 -9.48 1.55 11.42
N ASP A 307 -9.64 1.91 10.15
CA ASP A 307 -10.73 1.42 9.30
C ASP A 307 -10.74 -0.11 9.16
N ALA A 308 -9.59 -0.76 9.20
CA ALA A 308 -9.46 -2.21 9.13
C ALA A 308 -10.21 -2.96 10.27
N MET A 309 -10.55 -2.29 11.35
CA MET A 309 -11.39 -2.84 12.41
C MET A 309 -12.85 -3.03 11.97
N ASN A 310 -13.36 -2.19 11.08
CA ASN A 310 -14.74 -2.26 10.60
C ASN A 310 -15.08 -3.62 9.97
N PRO A 311 -14.40 -4.11 8.92
CA PRO A 311 -14.72 -5.41 8.33
C PRO A 311 -14.45 -6.58 9.29
N ALA A 312 -13.49 -6.48 10.20
CA ALA A 312 -13.22 -7.50 11.19
C ALA A 312 -14.40 -7.66 12.15
N ILE A 313 -14.93 -6.57 12.69
CA ILE A 313 -16.11 -6.56 13.57
C ILE A 313 -17.36 -7.02 12.80
N THR A 314 -17.57 -6.51 11.59
CA THR A 314 -18.68 -6.91 10.73
C THR A 314 -18.67 -8.42 10.48
N SER A 315 -17.50 -8.99 10.16
CA SER A 315 -17.36 -10.45 9.97
C SER A 315 -17.72 -11.25 11.23
N ALA A 316 -17.32 -10.75 12.40
CA ALA A 316 -17.57 -11.43 13.68
C ALA A 316 -19.04 -11.38 14.13
N THR A 317 -19.80 -10.40 13.66
CA THR A 317 -21.19 -10.15 14.08
C THR A 317 -22.24 -10.63 13.07
N GLN A 318 -21.85 -11.32 11.99
CA GLN A 318 -22.81 -11.91 11.04
C GLN A 318 -23.60 -13.06 11.68
N TRP A 319 -24.87 -13.18 11.29
CA TRP A 319 -25.78 -14.19 11.80
C TRP A 319 -26.19 -15.19 10.73
N PHE A 320 -26.02 -16.47 11.02
CA PHE A 320 -26.50 -17.58 10.18
C PHE A 320 -26.17 -17.36 8.68
N GLU A 321 -27.16 -17.51 7.81
CA GLU A 321 -26.99 -17.40 6.35
C GLU A 321 -26.99 -15.96 5.83
N ARG A 322 -27.53 -15.01 6.61
CA ARG A 322 -27.59 -13.59 6.26
C ARG A 322 -28.01 -12.70 7.44
N THR A 323 -27.29 -11.59 7.62
CA THR A 323 -27.79 -10.37 8.29
C THR A 323 -27.44 -9.17 7.45
N LEU A 324 -28.20 -8.07 7.52
CA LEU A 324 -28.04 -6.91 6.65
C LEU A 324 -27.17 -5.81 7.29
N ASP A 325 -26.74 -5.96 8.51
CA ASP A 325 -25.93 -4.96 9.25
C ASP A 325 -24.54 -4.74 8.64
N ASP A 326 -24.07 -5.66 7.82
CA ASP A 326 -22.84 -5.52 7.02
C ASP A 326 -22.94 -4.41 5.95
N SER A 327 -24.12 -4.23 5.38
CA SER A 327 -24.32 -3.51 4.12
C SER A 327 -23.88 -2.04 4.20
N ALA A 328 -24.35 -1.29 5.18
CA ALA A 328 -24.01 0.12 5.34
C ALA A 328 -22.52 0.32 5.72
N ASN A 329 -22.02 -0.47 6.67
CA ASN A 329 -20.62 -0.41 7.10
C ASN A 329 -19.67 -0.72 5.94
N LYS A 330 -19.91 -1.80 5.21
CA LYS A 330 -19.10 -2.25 4.08
C LYS A 330 -19.03 -1.20 2.94
N ARG A 331 -20.14 -0.50 2.67
CA ARG A 331 -20.21 0.56 1.66
C ARG A 331 -19.35 1.78 1.98
N LEU A 332 -18.97 1.95 3.24
CA LEU A 332 -18.07 3.00 3.71
C LEU A 332 -16.65 2.47 3.83
N SER A 333 -16.44 1.47 4.67
CA SER A 333 -15.13 0.99 5.08
C SER A 333 -14.29 0.46 3.90
N VAL A 334 -14.86 -0.34 3.01
CA VAL A 334 -14.09 -0.92 1.91
C VAL A 334 -13.68 0.13 0.88
N PRO A 335 -14.61 0.91 0.28
CA PRO A 335 -14.21 1.94 -0.70
C PRO A 335 -13.27 3.00 -0.11
N GLU A 336 -13.56 3.52 1.09
CA GLU A 336 -12.75 4.58 1.67
C GLU A 336 -11.36 4.10 2.08
N GLY A 337 -11.22 2.85 2.52
CA GLY A 337 -9.92 2.20 2.72
C GLY A 337 -9.09 2.16 1.45
N PHE A 338 -9.68 1.79 0.32
CA PHE A 338 -9.01 1.79 -0.98
C PHE A 338 -8.70 3.20 -1.50
N LEU A 339 -9.62 4.15 -1.38
CA LEU A 339 -9.37 5.54 -1.78
C LEU A 339 -8.23 6.16 -0.97
N ALA A 340 -8.16 5.86 0.31
CA ALA A 340 -7.10 6.36 1.18
C ALA A 340 -5.73 5.74 0.85
N ILE A 341 -5.65 4.40 0.67
CA ILE A 341 -4.39 3.73 0.34
C ILE A 341 -3.88 4.13 -1.05
N ASP A 342 -4.78 4.37 -1.98
CA ASP A 342 -4.46 4.88 -3.30
C ASP A 342 -3.72 6.23 -3.23
N GLY A 343 -4.27 7.18 -2.48
CA GLY A 343 -3.64 8.48 -2.24
C GLY A 343 -2.33 8.38 -1.46
N ILE A 344 -2.22 7.45 -0.50
CA ILE A 344 -0.98 7.18 0.24
C ILE A 344 0.12 6.73 -0.71
N LEU A 345 -0.16 5.80 -1.62
CA LEU A 345 0.83 5.26 -2.55
C LEU A 345 1.26 6.29 -3.61
N ASP A 346 0.35 7.13 -4.09
CA ASP A 346 0.69 8.25 -4.98
C ASP A 346 1.62 9.25 -4.27
N LEU A 347 1.34 9.57 -3.02
CA LEU A 347 2.22 10.42 -2.22
C LEU A 347 3.58 9.77 -1.97
N CYS A 348 3.62 8.47 -1.65
CA CYS A 348 4.88 7.74 -1.48
C CYS A 348 5.70 7.77 -2.77
N LEU A 349 5.09 7.48 -3.91
CA LEU A 349 5.77 7.51 -5.22
C LEU A 349 6.34 8.89 -5.52
N ASN A 350 5.56 9.95 -5.31
CA ASN A 350 6.01 11.31 -5.53
C ASN A 350 7.15 11.71 -4.57
N VAL A 351 7.05 11.36 -3.30
CA VAL A 351 8.10 11.66 -2.31
C VAL A 351 9.39 10.96 -2.69
N VAL A 352 9.34 9.65 -3.01
CA VAL A 352 10.53 8.85 -3.33
C VAL A 352 11.22 9.35 -4.61
N ASP A 353 10.47 9.62 -5.67
CA ASP A 353 11.02 10.12 -6.94
C ASP A 353 11.72 11.47 -6.78
N GLY A 354 11.23 12.31 -5.86
CA GLY A 354 11.75 13.66 -5.65
C GLY A 354 12.65 13.86 -4.42
N LEU A 355 13.05 12.80 -3.70
CA LEU A 355 13.90 12.93 -2.50
C LEU A 355 15.21 13.69 -2.79
N VAL A 356 15.46 14.71 -1.98
CA VAL A 356 16.68 15.52 -2.03
C VAL A 356 17.59 15.11 -0.89
N VAL A 357 18.81 14.69 -1.21
CA VAL A 357 19.83 14.31 -0.24
C VAL A 357 20.90 15.41 -0.16
N TYR A 358 21.33 15.75 1.05
CA TYR A 358 22.37 16.76 1.32
C TYR A 358 23.64 16.12 1.87
N PRO A 359 24.54 15.60 1.01
CA PRO A 359 25.74 14.86 1.43
C PRO A 359 26.65 15.64 2.38
N LYS A 360 26.77 16.97 2.19
CA LYS A 360 27.61 17.81 3.05
C LYS A 360 27.06 17.98 4.46
N VAL A 361 25.74 18.00 4.62
CA VAL A 361 25.11 18.02 5.95
C VAL A 361 25.30 16.69 6.64
N ILE A 362 25.10 15.58 5.91
CA ILE A 362 25.35 14.22 6.39
C ILE A 362 26.80 14.06 6.85
N GLU A 363 27.76 14.46 6.02
CA GLU A 363 29.18 14.39 6.32
C GLU A 363 29.53 15.19 7.57
N LYS A 364 29.03 16.42 7.70
CA LYS A 364 29.30 17.27 8.89
C LYS A 364 28.82 16.61 10.16
N ARG A 365 27.60 16.05 10.17
CA ARG A 365 27.05 15.36 11.33
C ARG A 365 27.82 14.08 11.63
N LEU A 366 28.12 13.30 10.63
CA LEU A 366 28.87 12.05 10.80
C LEU A 366 30.24 12.31 11.40
N ARG A 367 30.96 13.33 10.90
CA ARG A 367 32.28 13.70 11.42
C ARG A 367 32.26 14.18 12.88
N SER A 368 31.17 14.79 13.34
CA SER A 368 31.06 15.21 14.76
C SER A 368 30.92 14.03 15.73
N GLU A 369 30.42 12.89 15.28
CA GLU A 369 30.18 11.70 16.10
C GLU A 369 31.24 10.60 15.89
N LEU A 370 31.88 10.59 14.72
CA LEU A 370 32.81 9.54 14.30
C LEU A 370 33.98 9.31 15.25
N PRO A 371 34.59 10.34 15.90
CA PRO A 371 35.67 10.12 16.85
C PRO A 371 35.28 9.17 17.99
N PHE A 372 34.04 9.28 18.51
CA PHE A 372 33.55 8.38 19.55
C PHE A 372 33.35 6.94 19.05
N MET A 373 33.01 6.75 17.79
CA MET A 373 32.79 5.43 17.18
C MET A 373 34.09 4.77 16.73
N ALA A 374 35.10 5.57 16.42
CA ALA A 374 36.40 5.10 15.95
C ALA A 374 37.37 4.69 17.08
N THR A 375 36.97 4.84 18.32
CA THR A 375 37.85 4.60 19.51
C THR A 375 38.46 3.20 19.52
N GLU A 376 37.73 2.18 19.06
CA GLU A 376 38.28 0.82 18.97
C GLU A 376 39.40 0.72 17.92
N ASN A 377 39.17 1.32 16.74
CA ASN A 377 40.15 1.34 15.66
C ASN A 377 41.39 2.13 16.04
N ILE A 378 41.22 3.30 16.68
CA ILE A 378 42.32 4.12 17.22
C ILE A 378 43.12 3.32 18.26
N MET A 379 42.43 2.64 19.16
CA MET A 379 43.09 1.79 20.15
C MET A 379 43.93 0.69 19.49
N MET A 380 43.37 0.01 18.46
CA MET A 380 44.09 -1.04 17.74
C MET A 380 45.30 -0.50 16.96
N ASP A 381 45.21 0.69 16.40
CA ASP A 381 46.35 1.31 15.74
C ASP A 381 47.44 1.72 16.73
N ALA A 382 47.07 2.23 17.92
CA ALA A 382 47.98 2.52 18.98
C ALA A 382 48.66 1.24 19.55
N VAL A 383 47.92 0.13 19.64
CA VAL A 383 48.50 -1.18 20.01
C VAL A 383 49.53 -1.65 19.00
N LYS A 384 49.26 -1.49 17.69
CA LYS A 384 50.23 -1.81 16.63
C LYS A 384 51.47 -0.92 16.72
N ALA A 385 51.32 0.31 17.22
CA ALA A 385 52.42 1.24 17.49
C ALA A 385 53.20 0.92 18.78
N GLY A 386 52.84 -0.17 19.50
CA GLY A 386 53.57 -0.66 20.69
C GLY A 386 52.89 -0.35 22.02
N GLY A 387 51.67 0.20 22.05
CA GLY A 387 50.95 0.52 23.28
C GLY A 387 50.31 -0.70 23.97
N ASP A 388 50.10 -0.63 25.29
CA ASP A 388 49.35 -1.63 26.07
C ASP A 388 47.83 -1.46 25.89
N ARG A 389 47.16 -2.53 25.46
CA ARG A 389 45.74 -2.50 25.15
C ARG A 389 44.86 -2.12 26.35
N GLN A 390 45.20 -2.57 27.55
CA GLN A 390 44.37 -2.30 28.73
C GLN A 390 44.54 -0.87 29.20
N GLU A 391 45.77 -0.36 29.20
CA GLU A 391 46.06 1.03 29.50
C GLU A 391 45.40 1.97 28.50
N LEU A 392 45.53 1.69 27.21
CA LEU A 392 44.89 2.47 26.12
C LEU A 392 43.36 2.50 26.21
N HIS A 393 42.76 1.39 26.60
CA HIS A 393 41.30 1.31 26.80
C HIS A 393 40.83 2.26 27.91
N GLU A 394 41.49 2.28 29.03
CA GLU A 394 41.12 3.18 30.13
C GLU A 394 41.37 4.64 29.76
N ARG A 395 42.48 4.94 29.10
CA ARG A 395 42.78 6.30 28.63
C ARG A 395 41.73 6.80 27.61
N ILE A 396 41.32 5.98 26.64
CA ILE A 396 40.25 6.34 25.69
C ILE A 396 38.95 6.62 26.43
N ARG A 397 38.62 5.82 27.45
CA ARG A 397 37.42 6.04 28.27
C ARG A 397 37.44 7.40 28.95
N GLU A 398 38.56 7.75 29.60
CA GLU A 398 38.76 9.04 30.31
C GLU A 398 38.67 10.21 29.31
N LEU A 399 39.40 10.14 28.20
CA LEU A 399 39.42 11.20 27.18
C LEU A 399 38.04 11.33 26.46
N SER A 400 37.32 10.23 26.26
CA SER A 400 35.96 10.28 25.72
C SER A 400 34.97 10.97 26.68
N MET A 401 35.13 10.78 27.99
CA MET A 401 34.33 11.49 29.00
C MET A 401 34.63 13.00 28.99
N GLU A 402 35.91 13.37 28.84
CA GLU A 402 36.34 14.78 28.72
C GLU A 402 35.78 15.43 27.44
N ALA A 403 35.97 14.79 26.28
CA ALA A 403 35.40 15.26 25.02
C ALA A 403 33.87 15.35 25.11
N GLY A 404 33.21 14.40 25.79
CA GLY A 404 31.76 14.44 26.01
C GLY A 404 31.31 15.66 26.84
N LYS A 405 32.13 16.13 27.81
CA LYS A 405 31.87 17.38 28.53
C LYS A 405 32.02 18.58 27.60
N THR A 406 33.09 18.61 26.80
CA THR A 406 33.30 19.67 25.81
C THR A 406 32.11 19.85 24.88
N VAL A 407 31.54 18.75 24.36
CA VAL A 407 30.41 18.77 23.48
C VAL A 407 29.11 19.15 24.24
N LYS A 408 28.81 18.48 25.37
CA LYS A 408 27.48 18.57 25.99
C LYS A 408 27.35 19.72 26.99
N VAL A 409 28.41 20.06 27.71
CA VAL A 409 28.39 21.09 28.74
C VAL A 409 28.83 22.44 28.16
N GLU A 410 29.88 22.43 27.34
CA GLU A 410 30.45 23.67 26.81
C GLU A 410 29.89 24.06 25.44
N GLY A 411 29.17 23.14 24.76
CA GLY A 411 28.57 23.38 23.44
C GLY A 411 29.62 23.57 22.31
N LYS A 412 30.83 23.05 22.51
CA LYS A 412 31.91 23.13 21.54
C LYS A 412 31.97 21.88 20.65
N ASP A 413 32.78 21.93 19.60
CA ASP A 413 33.02 20.78 18.74
C ASP A 413 33.74 19.65 19.50
N ASN A 414 33.58 18.41 18.99
CA ASN A 414 34.23 17.23 19.53
C ASN A 414 35.75 17.32 19.35
N ASN A 415 36.51 17.31 20.44
CA ASN A 415 37.96 17.42 20.48
C ASN A 415 38.65 16.12 20.88
N LEU A 416 38.00 14.98 20.74
CA LEU A 416 38.58 13.69 21.19
C LEU A 416 39.89 13.35 20.47
N LEU A 417 39.99 13.64 19.18
CA LEU A 417 41.21 13.36 18.41
C LEU A 417 42.40 14.20 18.89
N GLU A 418 42.17 15.47 19.20
CA GLU A 418 43.17 16.37 19.75
C GLU A 418 43.62 15.89 21.14
N LEU A 419 42.71 15.45 21.98
CA LEU A 419 43.00 14.90 23.29
C LEU A 419 43.84 13.60 23.19
N ILE A 420 43.50 12.71 22.26
CA ILE A 420 44.26 11.47 22.03
C ILE A 420 45.65 11.81 21.45
N ALA A 421 45.76 12.73 20.50
CA ALA A 421 47.04 13.14 19.92
C ALA A 421 47.98 13.78 20.94
N ALA A 422 47.42 14.44 21.96
CA ALA A 422 48.21 15.06 23.05
C ALA A 422 48.65 14.06 24.12
N ASP A 423 48.07 12.85 24.15
CA ASP A 423 48.41 11.82 25.14
C ASP A 423 49.54 10.89 24.64
N PRO A 424 50.72 10.91 25.30
CA PRO A 424 51.88 10.13 24.85
C PRO A 424 51.65 8.61 24.80
N ALA A 425 50.67 8.08 25.52
CA ALA A 425 50.36 6.65 25.55
C ALA A 425 49.94 6.10 24.19
N PHE A 426 49.36 6.94 23.32
CA PHE A 426 48.90 6.50 22.01
C PHE A 426 50.01 6.52 20.95
N ASN A 427 51.00 7.38 21.10
CA ASN A 427 52.06 7.56 20.11
C ASN A 427 51.54 7.73 18.67
N LEU A 428 50.45 8.49 18.51
CA LEU A 428 49.78 8.81 17.25
C LEU A 428 49.70 10.33 17.10
N THR A 429 50.00 10.82 15.90
CA THR A 429 49.79 12.22 15.54
C THR A 429 48.34 12.51 15.18
N LEU A 430 47.94 13.79 15.27
CA LEU A 430 46.61 14.21 14.84
C LEU A 430 46.37 13.89 13.35
N GLU A 431 47.39 14.03 12.49
CA GLU A 431 47.28 13.70 11.06
C GLU A 431 47.03 12.21 10.84
N GLU A 432 47.64 11.30 11.64
CA GLU A 432 47.38 9.86 11.55
C GLU A 432 46.00 9.52 12.06
N LEU A 433 45.50 10.14 13.11
CA LEU A 433 44.15 9.99 13.63
C LEU A 433 43.12 10.47 12.63
N GLU A 434 43.31 11.62 11.98
CA GLU A 434 42.43 12.15 10.95
C GLU A 434 42.32 11.22 9.72
N LYS A 435 43.42 10.55 9.33
CA LYS A 435 43.39 9.52 8.27
C LYS A 435 42.54 8.29 8.62
N THR A 436 42.37 8.02 9.93
CA THR A 436 41.49 6.97 10.40
C THR A 436 40.01 7.37 10.32
N MET A 437 39.71 8.67 10.23
CA MET A 437 38.34 9.23 10.18
C MET A 437 37.72 9.23 8.80
N ASP A 438 37.99 8.23 7.96
CA ASP A 438 37.27 8.02 6.70
C ASP A 438 35.94 7.29 6.99
N PRO A 439 34.78 7.97 6.82
CA PRO A 439 33.48 7.38 7.16
C PRO A 439 33.17 6.08 6.40
N ALA A 440 33.70 5.90 5.19
CA ALA A 440 33.48 4.72 4.39
C ALA A 440 34.01 3.43 5.03
N LYS A 441 35.02 3.54 5.88
CA LYS A 441 35.60 2.40 6.61
C LYS A 441 34.70 1.85 7.72
N TYR A 442 33.67 2.59 8.13
CA TYR A 442 32.81 2.26 9.27
C TYR A 442 31.41 1.79 8.87
N THR A 443 31.09 1.71 7.58
CA THR A 443 29.77 1.33 7.07
C THR A 443 29.56 -0.19 7.01
N GLY A 444 30.56 -0.97 7.40
CA GLY A 444 30.49 -2.43 7.36
C GLY A 444 30.19 -2.97 5.96
N ARG A 445 29.19 -3.81 5.86
CA ARG A 445 28.76 -4.42 4.60
C ARG A 445 27.59 -3.70 3.92
N ALA A 446 27.29 -2.45 4.26
CA ALA A 446 26.09 -1.76 3.81
C ALA A 446 25.95 -1.75 2.27
N SER A 447 26.98 -1.31 1.51
CA SER A 447 26.95 -1.30 0.05
C SER A 447 26.73 -2.68 -0.56
N VAL A 448 27.47 -3.69 -0.07
CA VAL A 448 27.37 -5.07 -0.54
C VAL A 448 25.97 -5.65 -0.27
N GLN A 449 25.36 -5.28 0.87
CA GLN A 449 24.00 -5.70 1.19
C GLN A 449 22.96 -5.04 0.28
N VAL A 450 23.15 -3.79 -0.10
CA VAL A 450 22.29 -3.12 -1.09
C VAL A 450 22.39 -3.86 -2.44
N ASP A 451 23.60 -4.09 -2.94
CA ASP A 451 23.80 -4.80 -4.21
C ASP A 451 23.16 -6.19 -4.21
N ALA A 452 23.37 -6.95 -3.13
CA ALA A 452 22.80 -8.28 -2.99
C ALA A 452 21.27 -8.26 -2.94
N PHE A 453 20.68 -7.32 -2.21
CA PHE A 453 19.24 -7.19 -2.08
C PHE A 453 18.59 -6.76 -3.41
N LEU A 454 19.17 -5.78 -4.09
CA LEU A 454 18.69 -5.36 -5.41
C LEU A 454 18.78 -6.51 -6.42
N LYS A 455 19.94 -7.19 -6.49
CA LYS A 455 20.16 -8.26 -7.45
C LYS A 455 19.28 -9.50 -7.22
N ASN A 456 19.16 -9.93 -5.97
CA ASN A 456 18.58 -11.24 -5.66
C ASN A 456 17.09 -11.18 -5.30
N VAL A 457 16.57 -10.02 -4.91
CA VAL A 457 15.18 -9.85 -4.45
C VAL A 457 14.41 -8.86 -5.32
N ILE A 458 14.91 -7.63 -5.45
CA ILE A 458 14.15 -6.55 -6.08
C ILE A 458 14.10 -6.70 -7.60
N ASN A 459 15.25 -6.89 -8.27
CA ASN A 459 15.28 -6.99 -9.74
C ASN A 459 14.46 -8.16 -10.28
N PRO A 460 14.49 -9.37 -9.68
CA PRO A 460 13.58 -10.45 -10.10
C PRO A 460 12.10 -10.08 -9.95
N MET A 461 11.71 -9.45 -8.85
CA MET A 461 10.33 -8.99 -8.64
C MET A 461 9.92 -7.93 -9.68
N LEU A 462 10.80 -6.97 -9.99
CA LEU A 462 10.54 -5.95 -11.01
C LEU A 462 10.41 -6.55 -12.41
N GLU A 463 11.24 -7.54 -12.76
CA GLU A 463 11.14 -8.24 -14.05
C GLU A 463 9.83 -9.04 -14.15
N GLU A 464 9.41 -9.71 -13.09
CA GLU A 464 8.11 -10.40 -13.03
C GLU A 464 6.93 -9.45 -13.22
N ASN A 465 7.05 -8.20 -12.78
CA ASN A 465 6.00 -7.17 -12.82
C ASN A 465 6.29 -6.04 -13.82
N LYS A 466 7.13 -6.25 -14.82
CA LYS A 466 7.58 -5.21 -15.76
C LYS A 466 6.45 -4.48 -16.49
N ASP A 467 5.35 -5.18 -16.75
CA ASP A 467 4.17 -4.60 -17.41
C ASP A 467 3.41 -3.57 -16.53
N LEU A 468 3.73 -3.53 -15.24
CA LEU A 468 3.14 -2.59 -14.28
C LEU A 468 4.00 -1.33 -14.08
N LEU A 469 5.25 -1.33 -14.57
CA LEU A 469 6.23 -0.25 -14.35
C LEU A 469 5.94 1.00 -15.20
N GLY A 470 6.57 2.11 -14.81
CA GLY A 470 6.52 3.38 -15.55
C GLY A 470 5.38 4.29 -15.14
N MET A 471 4.76 4.04 -14.00
CA MET A 471 3.73 4.91 -13.44
C MET A 471 4.36 6.17 -12.85
N THR A 472 3.76 7.33 -13.12
CA THR A 472 4.07 8.60 -12.47
C THR A 472 2.91 9.01 -11.57
N ALA A 473 3.21 9.56 -10.39
CA ALA A 473 2.18 10.04 -9.48
C ALA A 473 1.71 11.44 -9.85
N GLU A 474 0.41 11.62 -10.04
CA GLU A 474 -0.22 12.93 -10.08
C GLU A 474 -0.71 13.29 -8.68
N ILE A 475 -0.21 14.39 -8.13
CA ILE A 475 -0.65 14.90 -6.82
C ILE A 475 -1.50 16.14 -7.04
N ASN A 476 -2.73 16.10 -6.52
CA ASN A 476 -3.65 17.23 -6.63
C ASN A 476 -3.46 18.28 -5.54
N VAL A 477 -2.69 17.99 -4.49
CA VAL A 477 -2.49 18.86 -3.31
C VAL A 477 -1.15 18.63 -2.64
#